data_2523c5e8c66b4e02d3512723f8a253fd
#
_entry.id   2523c5e8c66b4e02d3512723f8a253fd
#
_cell.length_a   1.000
_cell.length_b   1.000
_cell.length_c   1.000
_cell.angle_alpha   90.00
_cell.angle_beta   90.00
_cell.angle_gamma   90.00
#
_symmetry.space_group_name_H-M   'P 1'
#
loop_
_entity.id
_entity.type
_entity.pdbx_description
1 polymer ?
#
loop_
_entity_poly.entity_id
_entity_poly.type
_entity_poly.pdbx_seq_one_letter_code
_entity_poly.pdbx_strand_id
1 'polypeptide(L)'
;IGGQCSEHYPEKPNYDIPGVANQTAQEHVDALLEQIKPFDYEVFLNERVEKIDQISEEDINSWKVTTSEGKEFIAKSIFIAAGAGSFEPRRPPNIENPDRFLEQGVSYSVRSKEKFRDKNLLIFGGGDSALDWTVELSDIAKSIKLVHRRVDFRGAPNTEAQMRELVNEGKVELKTPYVIENLIGKEKVTGVELKNFETKVIEEVQADELLFLFGLNKKLGPISEWGLDMSNKKISVDTEKFETSTKGIFAVGDINDYPGKLDLILCGFHETTLAVQEAYRRSNPGERVPFGYTTSNTKLQKKLGVTD
;
A
#
# COMPACT_ATOMS: atom_id res chain seq x y z
N ILE A 1 9.34 3.09 7.57
CA ILE A 1 9.79 2.07 6.63
C ILE A 1 8.68 1.03 6.49
N GLY A 2 8.52 0.42 5.28
CA GLY A 2 7.52 -0.63 5.03
C GLY A 2 6.30 -0.17 4.21
N GLY A 3 6.14 1.13 4.00
CA GLY A 3 5.10 1.68 3.13
C GLY A 3 3.69 1.23 3.50
N GLN A 4 2.91 0.76 2.53
CA GLN A 4 1.53 0.31 2.75
C GLN A 4 1.43 -0.83 3.77
N CYS A 5 2.36 -1.76 3.76
CA CYS A 5 2.36 -2.93 4.64
C CYS A 5 2.38 -2.52 6.12
N SER A 6 3.27 -1.61 6.49
CA SER A 6 3.38 -1.15 7.88
C SER A 6 2.36 -0.08 8.25
N GLU A 7 1.94 0.77 7.30
CA GLU A 7 1.10 1.93 7.60
C GLU A 7 -0.40 1.60 7.59
N HIS A 8 -0.85 0.72 6.70
CA HIS A 8 -2.28 0.52 6.48
C HIS A 8 -2.82 -0.83 6.98
N TYR A 9 -1.98 -1.88 6.97
CA TYR A 9 -2.44 -3.23 7.31
C TYR A 9 -1.34 -4.14 7.89
N PRO A 10 -0.61 -3.68 8.94
CA PRO A 10 0.53 -4.43 9.49
C PRO A 10 0.16 -5.84 9.95
N GLU A 11 -1.03 -6.04 10.49
CA GLU A 11 -1.51 -7.32 11.01
C GLU A 11 -2.28 -8.16 9.96
N LYS A 12 -2.37 -7.69 8.70
CA LYS A 12 -3.01 -8.46 7.63
C LYS A 12 -2.08 -9.57 7.16
N PRO A 13 -2.55 -10.84 7.09
CA PRO A 13 -1.75 -11.93 6.57
C PRO A 13 -1.54 -11.82 5.05
N ASN A 14 -0.33 -12.17 4.60
CA ASN A 14 0.04 -12.30 3.21
C ASN A 14 0.19 -13.78 2.86
N TYR A 15 -0.46 -14.22 1.79
CA TYR A 15 -0.45 -15.61 1.36
C TYR A 15 0.15 -15.81 -0.04
N ASP A 16 0.48 -14.73 -0.72
CA ASP A 16 0.90 -14.72 -2.13
C ASP A 16 2.41 -14.47 -2.32
N ILE A 17 3.19 -14.61 -1.24
CA ILE A 17 4.65 -14.58 -1.30
C ILE A 17 5.19 -16.01 -1.41
N PRO A 18 5.74 -16.42 -2.56
CA PRO A 18 6.26 -17.78 -2.73
C PRO A 18 7.33 -18.13 -1.69
N GLY A 19 7.18 -19.29 -1.07
CA GLY A 19 8.10 -19.79 -0.02
C GLY A 19 7.76 -19.29 1.39
N VAL A 20 6.77 -18.41 1.56
CA VAL A 20 6.29 -17.94 2.87
C VAL A 20 4.83 -18.36 3.02
N ALA A 21 4.58 -19.38 3.85
CA ALA A 21 3.25 -19.97 3.98
C ALA A 21 2.25 -19.10 4.75
N ASN A 22 2.73 -18.35 5.75
CA ASN A 22 1.91 -17.48 6.59
C ASN A 22 2.81 -16.42 7.22
N GLN A 23 2.53 -15.17 6.94
CA GLN A 23 3.29 -14.02 7.46
C GLN A 23 2.40 -12.79 7.41
N THR A 24 2.39 -11.99 8.47
CA THR A 24 1.74 -10.68 8.41
C THR A 24 2.53 -9.70 7.55
N ALA A 25 1.89 -8.63 7.13
CA ALA A 25 2.55 -7.61 6.34
C ALA A 25 3.73 -6.95 7.09
N GLN A 26 3.61 -6.77 8.41
CA GLN A 26 4.71 -6.24 9.23
C GLN A 26 5.87 -7.23 9.35
N GLU A 27 5.58 -8.51 9.64
CA GLU A 27 6.61 -9.56 9.70
C GLU A 27 7.37 -9.69 8.38
N HIS A 28 6.68 -9.50 7.25
CA HIS A 28 7.33 -9.48 5.94
C HIS A 28 8.33 -8.32 5.81
N VAL A 29 7.93 -7.12 6.22
CA VAL A 29 8.82 -5.94 6.24
C VAL A 29 10.02 -6.17 7.15
N ASP A 30 9.79 -6.71 8.36
CA ASP A 30 10.85 -6.98 9.33
C ASP A 30 11.85 -8.02 8.80
N ALA A 31 11.37 -9.07 8.13
CA ALA A 31 12.22 -10.08 7.49
C ALA A 31 13.08 -9.49 6.36
N LEU A 32 12.51 -8.59 5.54
CA LEU A 32 13.27 -7.89 4.49
C LEU A 32 14.33 -6.95 5.07
N LEU A 33 14.02 -6.23 6.14
CA LEU A 33 14.97 -5.38 6.84
C LEU A 33 16.12 -6.18 7.46
N GLU A 34 15.83 -7.33 8.08
CA GLU A 34 16.86 -8.22 8.61
C GLU A 34 17.74 -8.79 7.48
N GLN A 35 17.15 -9.12 6.32
CA GLN A 35 17.90 -9.64 5.18
C GLN A 35 18.92 -8.62 4.62
N ILE A 36 18.59 -7.33 4.62
CA ILE A 36 19.49 -6.29 4.11
C ILE A 36 20.47 -5.74 5.13
N LYS A 37 20.26 -6.00 6.42
CA LYS A 37 21.06 -5.48 7.55
C LYS A 37 22.58 -5.66 7.42
N PRO A 38 23.11 -6.77 6.85
CA PRO A 38 24.56 -6.93 6.65
C PRO A 38 25.16 -6.04 5.55
N PHE A 39 24.35 -5.30 4.78
CA PHE A 39 24.81 -4.48 3.67
C PHE A 39 24.92 -3.02 4.06
N ASP A 40 25.90 -2.32 3.49
CA ASP A 40 26.05 -0.89 3.69
C ASP A 40 25.01 -0.13 2.86
N TYR A 41 24.15 0.60 3.53
CA TYR A 41 23.15 1.49 2.93
C TYR A 41 22.80 2.61 3.92
N GLU A 42 22.35 3.72 3.39
CA GLU A 42 21.85 4.83 4.19
C GLU A 42 20.36 5.00 4.01
N VAL A 43 19.66 5.33 5.10
CA VAL A 43 18.21 5.58 5.10
C VAL A 43 17.95 6.97 5.65
N PHE A 44 17.27 7.79 4.87
CA PHE A 44 16.83 9.13 5.25
C PHE A 44 15.32 9.11 5.44
N LEU A 45 14.88 9.17 6.68
CA LEU A 45 13.46 9.22 7.05
C LEU A 45 12.96 10.66 7.06
N ASN A 46 11.65 10.83 6.80
CA ASN A 46 11.00 12.14 6.74
C ASN A 46 11.59 13.08 5.68
N GLU A 47 12.19 12.50 4.65
CA GLU A 47 12.81 13.19 3.53
C GLU A 47 12.06 12.84 2.25
N ARG A 48 11.35 13.80 1.69
CA ARG A 48 10.72 13.61 0.39
C ARG A 48 11.64 14.10 -0.71
N VAL A 49 11.82 13.33 -1.77
CA VAL A 49 12.50 13.80 -2.98
C VAL A 49 11.59 14.78 -3.70
N GLU A 50 12.04 16.02 -3.85
CA GLU A 50 11.29 17.10 -4.50
C GLU A 50 11.69 17.23 -5.97
N LYS A 51 12.98 17.13 -6.27
CA LYS A 51 13.51 17.41 -7.58
C LYS A 51 14.60 16.43 -7.98
N ILE A 52 14.62 16.10 -9.26
CA ILE A 52 15.72 15.37 -9.90
C ILE A 52 16.18 16.19 -11.10
N ASP A 53 17.48 16.42 -11.21
CA ASP A 53 18.11 17.14 -12.30
C ASP A 53 19.20 16.28 -12.90
N GLN A 54 19.32 16.25 -14.21
CA GLN A 54 20.49 15.70 -14.89
C GLN A 54 21.65 16.69 -14.73
N ILE A 55 22.84 16.21 -14.31
CA ILE A 55 23.97 17.10 -14.02
C ILE A 55 24.60 17.61 -15.30
N SER A 56 24.66 16.77 -16.35
CA SER A 56 25.26 17.10 -17.63
C SER A 56 24.55 16.34 -18.75
N GLU A 57 24.37 16.97 -19.89
CA GLU A 57 23.87 16.32 -21.10
C GLU A 57 24.85 15.27 -21.65
N GLU A 58 26.17 15.45 -21.39
CA GLU A 58 27.24 14.54 -21.80
C GLU A 58 27.33 13.31 -20.89
N ASP A 59 27.00 13.46 -19.59
CA ASP A 59 26.98 12.37 -18.62
C ASP A 59 25.54 12.00 -18.25
N ILE A 60 24.92 11.20 -19.09
CA ILE A 60 23.54 10.70 -18.91
C ILE A 60 23.36 9.78 -17.70
N ASN A 61 24.45 9.47 -16.97
CA ASN A 61 24.45 8.59 -15.80
C ASN A 61 24.67 9.37 -14.50
N SER A 62 24.57 10.70 -14.51
CA SER A 62 24.76 11.52 -13.32
C SER A 62 23.54 12.38 -13.04
N TRP A 63 22.93 12.10 -11.90
CA TRP A 63 21.70 12.73 -11.41
C TRP A 63 21.96 13.47 -10.11
N LYS A 64 21.41 14.67 -9.98
CA LYS A 64 21.28 15.39 -8.71
C LYS A 64 19.85 15.22 -8.19
N VAL A 65 19.74 14.70 -6.98
CA VAL A 65 18.47 14.50 -6.26
C VAL A 65 18.41 15.49 -5.11
N THR A 66 17.34 16.28 -5.04
CA THR A 66 17.14 17.27 -3.97
C THR A 66 15.90 16.88 -3.14
N THR A 67 16.03 16.95 -1.82
CA THR A 67 14.96 16.59 -0.87
C THR A 67 14.23 17.80 -0.30
N SER A 68 13.10 17.56 0.38
CA SER A 68 12.32 18.57 1.09
C SER A 68 13.09 19.32 2.17
N GLU A 69 14.13 18.68 2.75
CA GLU A 69 15.00 19.27 3.76
C GLU A 69 16.24 19.96 3.16
N GLY A 70 16.27 20.08 1.82
CA GLY A 70 17.36 20.75 1.10
C GLY A 70 18.64 19.94 0.98
N LYS A 71 18.63 18.63 1.30
CA LYS A 71 19.79 17.76 1.05
C LYS A 71 19.92 17.47 -0.44
N GLU A 72 21.14 17.35 -0.88
CA GLU A 72 21.49 17.04 -2.27
C GLU A 72 22.30 15.75 -2.33
N PHE A 73 21.95 14.87 -3.26
CA PHE A 73 22.64 13.61 -3.52
C PHE A 73 23.03 13.54 -4.99
N ILE A 74 24.20 13.00 -5.27
CA ILE A 74 24.65 12.67 -6.61
C ILE A 74 24.52 11.15 -6.81
N ALA A 75 23.78 10.76 -7.83
CA ALA A 75 23.50 9.35 -8.09
C ALA A 75 23.72 8.99 -9.56
N LYS A 76 24.22 7.77 -9.81
CA LYS A 76 24.35 7.21 -11.17
C LYS A 76 23.06 6.65 -11.71
N SER A 77 22.16 6.24 -10.82
CA SER A 77 20.83 5.71 -11.16
C SER A 77 19.83 6.05 -10.08
N ILE A 78 18.58 6.23 -10.46
CA ILE A 78 17.48 6.49 -9.55
C ILE A 78 16.46 5.34 -9.68
N PHE A 79 16.04 4.76 -8.54
CA PHE A 79 14.96 3.78 -8.48
C PHE A 79 13.75 4.39 -7.77
N ILE A 80 12.66 4.52 -8.49
CA ILE A 80 11.41 5.01 -7.94
C ILE A 80 10.60 3.79 -7.49
N ALA A 81 10.57 3.54 -6.18
CA ALA A 81 9.80 2.47 -5.54
C ALA A 81 8.72 3.06 -4.61
N ALA A 82 8.04 4.11 -5.09
CA ALA A 82 7.11 4.92 -4.31
C ALA A 82 5.74 4.25 -4.09
N GLY A 83 5.58 2.98 -4.44
CA GLY A 83 4.32 2.26 -4.34
C GLY A 83 3.22 2.96 -5.15
N ALA A 84 2.06 3.17 -4.58
CA ALA A 84 1.00 3.93 -5.26
C ALA A 84 1.07 5.46 -4.96
N GLY A 85 2.24 5.98 -4.56
CA GLY A 85 2.43 7.37 -4.14
C GLY A 85 2.01 7.61 -2.69
N SER A 86 1.77 8.86 -2.33
CA SER A 86 1.18 9.15 -1.02
C SER A 86 -0.31 8.76 -1.01
N PHE A 87 -0.73 8.20 0.12
CA PHE A 87 -2.09 7.68 0.27
C PHE A 87 -2.91 8.61 1.15
N GLU A 88 -3.98 9.12 0.59
CA GLU A 88 -5.04 9.71 1.39
C GLU A 88 -6.27 8.81 1.32
N PRO A 89 -6.77 8.31 2.45
CA PRO A 89 -8.04 7.59 2.46
C PRO A 89 -9.15 8.47 1.88
N ARG A 90 -10.00 7.85 1.05
CA ARG A 90 -11.19 8.56 0.57
C ARG A 90 -12.16 8.78 1.72
N ARG A 91 -12.52 10.03 1.94
CA ARG A 91 -13.49 10.44 2.95
C ARG A 91 -14.93 10.16 2.48
N PRO A 92 -15.87 9.93 3.42
CA PRO A 92 -17.30 9.91 3.10
C PRO A 92 -17.70 11.21 2.41
N PRO A 93 -18.25 11.17 1.18
CA PRO A 93 -18.46 12.39 0.39
C PRO A 93 -19.57 13.30 0.94
N ASN A 94 -20.49 12.75 1.74
CA ASN A 94 -21.66 13.48 2.24
C ASN A 94 -21.43 14.08 3.64
N ILE A 95 -20.26 13.87 4.25
CA ILE A 95 -19.95 14.35 5.59
C ILE A 95 -19.08 15.60 5.50
N GLU A 96 -19.55 16.73 6.04
CA GLU A 96 -18.84 18.01 5.99
C GLU A 96 -17.48 17.97 6.71
N ASN A 97 -17.43 17.36 7.88
CA ASN A 97 -16.19 17.14 8.65
C ASN A 97 -16.04 15.66 9.01
N PRO A 98 -15.59 14.81 8.06
CA PRO A 98 -15.51 13.36 8.27
C PRO A 98 -14.45 12.96 9.28
N ASP A 99 -13.46 13.79 9.51
CA ASP A 99 -12.32 13.53 10.40
C ASP A 99 -12.54 14.06 11.83
N ARG A 100 -13.70 14.65 12.16
CA ARG A 100 -13.97 15.22 13.49
C ARG A 100 -13.83 14.23 14.65
N PHE A 101 -13.96 12.93 14.38
CA PHE A 101 -13.77 11.86 15.34
C PHE A 101 -12.62 10.92 14.98
N LEU A 102 -11.66 11.42 14.20
CA LEU A 102 -10.45 10.65 13.88
C LEU A 102 -9.75 10.25 15.18
N GLU A 103 -9.40 8.97 15.32
CA GLU A 103 -8.90 8.33 16.55
C GLU A 103 -9.85 8.41 17.78
N GLN A 104 -11.07 8.94 17.59
CA GLN A 104 -12.14 8.98 18.58
C GLN A 104 -13.37 8.17 18.11
N GLY A 105 -13.08 6.98 17.56
CA GLY A 105 -14.05 6.06 16.99
C GLY A 105 -14.23 6.16 15.48
N VAL A 106 -13.42 6.95 14.77
CA VAL A 106 -13.32 6.94 13.31
C VAL A 106 -11.92 6.51 12.88
N SER A 107 -11.86 5.57 11.94
CA SER A 107 -10.62 5.04 11.37
C SER A 107 -10.75 4.83 9.87
N TYR A 108 -9.60 4.91 9.17
CA TYR A 108 -9.51 4.65 7.72
C TYR A 108 -8.55 3.48 7.39
N SER A 109 -7.95 2.90 8.42
CA SER A 109 -7.06 1.73 8.33
C SER A 109 -7.12 0.93 9.63
N VAL A 110 -6.69 -0.32 9.57
CA VAL A 110 -6.58 -1.19 10.74
C VAL A 110 -5.11 -1.40 11.05
N ARG A 111 -4.57 -0.63 11.99
CA ARG A 111 -3.20 -0.78 12.47
C ARG A 111 -3.08 -1.83 13.58
N SER A 112 -4.14 -2.01 14.36
CA SER A 112 -4.27 -3.07 15.36
C SER A 112 -5.70 -3.57 15.42
N LYS A 113 -5.88 -4.89 15.35
CA LYS A 113 -7.19 -5.56 15.51
C LYS A 113 -7.75 -5.38 16.92
N GLU A 114 -6.88 -5.28 17.93
CA GLU A 114 -7.26 -5.10 19.33
C GLU A 114 -8.07 -3.82 19.60
N LYS A 115 -7.88 -2.78 18.79
CA LYS A 115 -8.70 -1.55 18.86
C LYS A 115 -10.20 -1.84 18.75
N PHE A 116 -10.57 -2.86 18.01
CA PHE A 116 -11.98 -3.22 17.72
C PHE A 116 -12.54 -4.31 18.63
N ARG A 117 -11.75 -4.83 19.60
CA ARG A 117 -12.19 -5.87 20.53
C ARG A 117 -13.39 -5.42 21.34
N ASP A 118 -14.41 -6.25 21.34
CA ASP A 118 -15.67 -6.04 22.08
C ASP A 118 -16.43 -4.75 21.71
N LYS A 119 -16.18 -4.18 20.49
CA LYS A 119 -16.84 -2.97 19.99
C LYS A 119 -17.96 -3.28 19.01
N ASN A 120 -18.98 -2.41 19.00
CA ASN A 120 -19.96 -2.38 17.94
C ASN A 120 -19.36 -1.63 16.74
N LEU A 121 -18.99 -2.35 15.72
CA LEU A 121 -18.22 -1.85 14.57
C LEU A 121 -19.10 -1.69 13.34
N LEU A 122 -19.03 -0.53 12.70
CA LEU A 122 -19.55 -0.31 11.35
C LEU A 122 -18.37 -0.25 10.37
N ILE A 123 -18.38 -1.13 9.37
CA ILE A 123 -17.41 -1.12 8.27
C ILE A 123 -18.12 -0.57 7.03
N PHE A 124 -17.50 0.44 6.40
CA PHE A 124 -18.03 1.08 5.21
C PHE A 124 -17.17 0.76 4.00
N GLY A 125 -17.72 0.09 3.01
CA GLY A 125 -17.01 -0.25 1.78
C GLY A 125 -17.64 -1.44 1.07
N GLY A 126 -17.06 -1.83 -0.05
CA GLY A 126 -17.53 -2.97 -0.85
C GLY A 126 -16.47 -3.52 -1.80
N GLY A 127 -15.20 -3.20 -1.55
CA GLY A 127 -14.04 -3.79 -2.20
C GLY A 127 -13.28 -4.74 -1.26
N ASP A 128 -12.15 -5.28 -1.73
CA ASP A 128 -11.33 -6.27 -1.00
C ASP A 128 -11.08 -5.88 0.45
N SER A 129 -10.58 -4.66 0.71
CA SER A 129 -10.28 -4.24 2.08
C SER A 129 -11.48 -4.29 3.01
N ALA A 130 -12.69 -3.93 2.53
CA ALA A 130 -13.87 -3.95 3.39
C ALA A 130 -14.33 -5.38 3.69
N LEU A 131 -14.26 -6.27 2.70
CA LEU A 131 -14.62 -7.68 2.88
C LEU A 131 -13.60 -8.40 3.76
N ASP A 132 -12.30 -8.23 3.48
CA ASP A 132 -11.22 -8.85 4.26
C ASP A 132 -11.31 -8.46 5.73
N TRP A 133 -11.44 -7.15 6.04
CA TRP A 133 -11.54 -6.70 7.42
C TRP A 133 -12.87 -7.08 8.09
N THR A 134 -13.94 -7.26 7.34
CA THR A 134 -15.19 -7.80 7.87
C THR A 134 -15.00 -9.25 8.34
N VAL A 135 -14.31 -10.07 7.55
CA VAL A 135 -13.97 -11.46 7.90
C VAL A 135 -13.01 -11.50 9.08
N GLU A 136 -11.88 -10.78 8.99
CA GLU A 136 -10.80 -10.79 9.99
C GLU A 136 -11.22 -10.25 11.38
N LEU A 137 -12.19 -9.34 11.43
CA LEU A 137 -12.65 -8.75 12.70
C LEU A 137 -13.91 -9.44 13.25
N SER A 138 -14.48 -10.43 12.57
CA SER A 138 -15.74 -11.07 12.93
C SER A 138 -15.70 -11.80 14.27
N ASP A 139 -14.55 -12.34 14.65
CA ASP A 139 -14.35 -13.03 15.92
C ASP A 139 -13.76 -12.12 17.02
N ILE A 140 -13.49 -10.84 16.69
CA ILE A 140 -12.87 -9.86 17.59
C ILE A 140 -13.87 -8.82 18.06
N ALA A 141 -14.63 -8.25 17.13
CA ALA A 141 -15.65 -7.26 17.44
C ALA A 141 -16.86 -7.88 18.13
N LYS A 142 -17.54 -7.08 18.96
CA LYS A 142 -18.81 -7.50 19.59
C LYS A 142 -19.92 -7.71 18.57
N SER A 143 -19.99 -6.82 17.59
CA SER A 143 -20.90 -6.91 16.45
C SER A 143 -20.32 -6.17 15.26
N ILE A 144 -20.60 -6.65 14.05
CA ILE A 144 -20.21 -5.98 12.81
C ILE A 144 -21.43 -5.70 11.95
N LYS A 145 -21.53 -4.46 11.45
CA LYS A 145 -22.44 -4.11 10.37
C LYS A 145 -21.61 -3.66 9.17
N LEU A 146 -21.72 -4.37 8.05
CA LEU A 146 -21.09 -4.01 6.79
C LEU A 146 -22.03 -3.13 5.97
N VAL A 147 -21.65 -1.87 5.76
CA VAL A 147 -22.46 -0.88 5.07
C VAL A 147 -21.91 -0.66 3.66
N HIS A 148 -22.74 -0.92 2.66
CA HIS A 148 -22.38 -0.69 1.27
C HIS A 148 -23.54 -0.07 0.47
N ARG A 149 -23.18 0.86 -0.45
CA ARG A 149 -24.15 1.62 -1.26
C ARG A 149 -24.81 0.80 -2.39
N ARG A 150 -24.32 -0.40 -2.68
CA ARG A 150 -24.80 -1.31 -3.71
C ARG A 150 -25.10 -2.68 -3.09
N VAL A 151 -25.86 -3.48 -3.79
CA VAL A 151 -26.10 -4.87 -3.41
C VAL A 151 -24.91 -5.76 -3.77
N ASP A 152 -24.21 -5.42 -4.88
CA ASP A 152 -23.08 -6.18 -5.40
C ASP A 152 -21.76 -5.64 -4.82
N PHE A 153 -20.86 -6.55 -4.51
CA PHE A 153 -19.49 -6.26 -4.02
C PHE A 153 -18.47 -6.36 -5.15
N ARG A 154 -17.29 -5.78 -4.92
CA ARG A 154 -16.17 -5.79 -5.89
C ARG A 154 -14.93 -6.51 -5.36
N GLY A 155 -15.02 -7.13 -4.21
CA GLY A 155 -13.94 -7.90 -3.62
C GLY A 155 -13.81 -9.28 -4.27
N ALA A 156 -12.73 -9.99 -3.87
CA ALA A 156 -12.47 -11.34 -4.34
C ALA A 156 -13.66 -12.27 -4.03
N PRO A 157 -14.06 -13.12 -4.99
CA PRO A 157 -15.25 -13.99 -4.80
C PRO A 157 -15.17 -14.88 -3.57
N ASN A 158 -13.98 -15.37 -3.22
CA ASN A 158 -13.79 -16.19 -2.04
C ASN A 158 -14.04 -15.43 -0.74
N THR A 159 -13.53 -14.19 -0.63
CA THR A 159 -13.75 -13.35 0.56
C THR A 159 -15.21 -12.90 0.66
N GLU A 160 -15.85 -12.61 -0.47
CA GLU A 160 -17.28 -12.33 -0.49
C GLU A 160 -18.10 -13.54 0.01
N ALA A 161 -17.77 -14.76 -0.40
CA ALA A 161 -18.41 -15.98 0.05
C ALA A 161 -18.27 -16.16 1.58
N GLN A 162 -17.07 -15.99 2.13
CA GLN A 162 -16.83 -16.04 3.58
C GLN A 162 -17.62 -14.98 4.34
N MET A 163 -17.66 -13.75 3.85
CA MET A 163 -18.47 -12.68 4.46
C MET A 163 -19.96 -13.03 4.46
N ARG A 164 -20.48 -13.61 3.37
CA ARG A 164 -21.89 -14.03 3.29
C ARG A 164 -22.21 -15.20 4.22
N GLU A 165 -21.27 -16.10 4.46
CA GLU A 165 -21.41 -17.15 5.50
C GLU A 165 -21.56 -16.54 6.88
N LEU A 166 -20.71 -15.55 7.24
CA LEU A 166 -20.82 -14.81 8.50
C LEU A 166 -22.17 -14.05 8.64
N VAL A 167 -22.72 -13.55 7.54
CA VAL A 167 -24.07 -12.95 7.54
C VAL A 167 -25.13 -14.02 7.82
N ASN A 168 -25.06 -15.20 7.19
CA ASN A 168 -25.98 -16.30 7.41
C ASN A 168 -25.91 -16.86 8.84
N GLU A 169 -24.72 -16.84 9.46
CA GLU A 169 -24.50 -17.21 10.85
C GLU A 169 -24.98 -16.12 11.85
N GLY A 170 -25.35 -14.94 11.37
CA GLY A 170 -25.77 -13.83 12.22
C GLY A 170 -24.61 -13.08 12.93
N LYS A 171 -23.35 -13.38 12.57
CA LYS A 171 -22.16 -12.68 13.10
C LYS A 171 -21.99 -11.30 12.48
N VAL A 172 -22.42 -11.13 11.25
CA VAL A 172 -22.34 -9.87 10.50
C VAL A 172 -23.74 -9.47 10.02
N GLU A 173 -24.12 -8.22 10.25
CA GLU A 173 -25.33 -7.63 9.67
C GLU A 173 -24.96 -6.87 8.40
N LEU A 174 -25.64 -7.17 7.30
CA LEU A 174 -25.42 -6.50 6.02
C LEU A 174 -26.41 -5.34 5.83
N LYS A 175 -25.90 -4.14 5.67
CA LYS A 175 -26.63 -2.91 5.37
C LYS A 175 -26.39 -2.47 3.93
N THR A 176 -27.21 -2.99 3.01
CA THR A 176 -27.19 -2.64 1.58
C THR A 176 -28.63 -2.39 1.08
N PRO A 177 -28.86 -1.45 0.18
CA PRO A 177 -27.97 -0.39 -0.29
C PRO A 177 -28.06 0.85 0.62
N TYR A 178 -27.05 1.10 1.42
CA TYR A 178 -27.04 2.22 2.36
C TYR A 178 -25.80 3.11 2.18
N VAL A 179 -25.97 4.39 2.48
CA VAL A 179 -24.90 5.39 2.55
C VAL A 179 -24.94 6.10 3.90
N ILE A 180 -23.77 6.57 4.35
CA ILE A 180 -23.72 7.41 5.54
C ILE A 180 -24.23 8.82 5.20
N GLU A 181 -25.06 9.38 6.07
CA GLU A 181 -25.59 10.73 5.94
C GLU A 181 -25.01 11.67 7.00
N ASN A 182 -24.80 11.18 8.25
CA ASN A 182 -24.24 11.98 9.33
C ASN A 182 -23.50 11.13 10.36
N LEU A 183 -22.58 11.78 11.11
CA LEU A 183 -21.90 11.21 12.27
C LEU A 183 -22.60 11.70 13.55
N ILE A 184 -22.78 10.82 14.51
CA ILE A 184 -23.41 11.13 15.81
C ILE A 184 -22.37 11.01 16.91
N GLY A 185 -22.30 12.02 17.78
CA GLY A 185 -21.39 12.05 18.92
C GLY A 185 -21.03 13.46 19.34
N LYS A 186 -20.37 13.59 20.48
CA LYS A 186 -19.83 14.86 21.02
C LYS A 186 -18.29 14.83 21.02
N GLU A 187 -17.68 14.14 21.98
CA GLU A 187 -16.23 13.98 22.08
C GLU A 187 -15.72 12.79 21.26
N LYS A 188 -16.53 11.77 21.14
CA LYS A 188 -16.29 10.58 20.34
C LYS A 188 -17.54 10.21 19.54
N VAL A 189 -17.37 9.37 18.53
CA VAL A 189 -18.50 8.82 17.79
C VAL A 189 -19.33 7.91 18.71
N THR A 190 -20.64 7.95 18.57
CA THR A 190 -21.59 7.06 19.26
C THR A 190 -22.55 6.38 18.27
N GLY A 191 -22.53 6.76 17.03
CA GLY A 191 -23.36 6.22 15.98
C GLY A 191 -23.31 7.03 14.70
N VAL A 192 -24.19 6.66 13.78
CA VAL A 192 -24.34 7.31 12.47
C VAL A 192 -25.82 7.36 12.07
N GLU A 193 -26.15 8.29 11.19
CA GLU A 193 -27.36 8.23 10.38
C GLU A 193 -27.03 7.56 9.05
N LEU A 194 -27.73 6.47 8.75
CA LEU A 194 -27.64 5.75 7.50
C LEU A 194 -28.88 6.03 6.65
N LYS A 195 -28.68 6.32 5.38
CA LYS A 195 -29.75 6.53 4.41
C LYS A 195 -29.81 5.38 3.43
N ASN A 196 -30.94 4.75 3.35
CA ASN A 196 -31.18 3.76 2.30
C ASN A 196 -31.18 4.47 0.94
N PHE A 197 -30.37 3.94 0.02
CA PHE A 197 -30.14 4.60 -1.27
C PHE A 197 -31.38 4.57 -2.19
N GLU A 198 -32.25 3.56 -2.03
CA GLU A 198 -33.46 3.37 -2.82
C GLU A 198 -34.67 4.06 -2.18
N THR A 199 -34.97 3.71 -0.93
CA THR A 199 -36.19 4.18 -0.23
C THR A 199 -36.06 5.60 0.33
N LYS A 200 -34.81 6.11 0.43
CA LYS A 200 -34.47 7.40 1.06
C LYS A 200 -34.77 7.50 2.56
N VAL A 201 -35.19 6.41 3.17
CA VAL A 201 -35.39 6.34 4.62
C VAL A 201 -34.06 6.48 5.35
N ILE A 202 -34.05 7.31 6.40
CA ILE A 202 -32.90 7.49 7.29
C ILE A 202 -33.14 6.71 8.56
N GLU A 203 -32.14 5.99 9.03
CA GLU A 203 -32.14 5.29 10.32
C GLU A 203 -30.90 5.65 11.12
N GLU A 204 -31.03 5.77 12.42
CA GLU A 204 -29.92 5.94 13.35
C GLU A 204 -29.39 4.56 13.75
N VAL A 205 -28.08 4.37 13.66
CA VAL A 205 -27.39 3.13 14.02
C VAL A 205 -26.28 3.45 15.03
N GLN A 206 -26.38 2.83 16.20
CA GLN A 206 -25.39 2.96 17.25
C GLN A 206 -24.10 2.21 16.89
N ALA A 207 -22.95 2.82 17.18
CA ALA A 207 -21.62 2.25 16.96
C ALA A 207 -20.58 2.84 17.90
N ASP A 208 -19.61 2.00 18.28
CA ASP A 208 -18.44 2.43 19.05
C ASP A 208 -17.29 2.83 18.12
N GLU A 209 -17.17 2.15 16.97
CA GLU A 209 -16.10 2.36 15.98
C GLU A 209 -16.66 2.35 14.56
N LEU A 210 -16.14 3.24 13.73
CA LEU A 210 -16.42 3.34 12.29
C LEU A 210 -15.14 3.14 11.51
N LEU A 211 -15.15 2.23 10.54
CA LEU A 211 -14.02 1.93 9.69
C LEU A 211 -14.40 2.23 8.22
N PHE A 212 -13.85 3.32 7.67
CA PHE A 212 -14.13 3.75 6.30
C PHE A 212 -13.11 3.18 5.32
N LEU A 213 -13.51 2.22 4.48
CA LEU A 213 -12.67 1.53 3.50
C LEU A 213 -13.16 1.80 2.06
N PHE A 214 -13.19 3.08 1.69
CA PHE A 214 -13.62 3.54 0.37
C PHE A 214 -12.51 3.52 -0.69
N GLY A 215 -11.33 2.97 -0.35
CA GLY A 215 -10.12 3.00 -1.14
C GLY A 215 -9.29 4.27 -0.88
N LEU A 216 -8.19 4.36 -1.61
CA LEU A 216 -7.19 5.39 -1.43
C LEU A 216 -7.16 6.34 -2.64
N ASN A 217 -6.92 7.61 -2.39
CA ASN A 217 -6.55 8.56 -3.43
C ASN A 217 -5.03 8.49 -3.58
N LYS A 218 -4.59 8.10 -4.77
CA LYS A 218 -3.18 8.04 -5.13
C LYS A 218 -2.72 9.44 -5.53
N LYS A 219 -1.72 9.98 -4.84
CA LYS A 219 -1.07 11.25 -5.18
C LYS A 219 0.40 10.99 -5.43
N LEU A 220 0.88 11.32 -6.61
CA LEU A 220 2.29 11.13 -6.98
C LEU A 220 3.20 12.24 -6.44
N GLY A 221 2.61 13.36 -6.03
CA GLY A 221 3.39 14.50 -5.56
C GLY A 221 4.39 14.98 -6.62
N PRO A 222 5.63 15.33 -6.23
CA PRO A 222 6.66 15.83 -7.14
C PRO A 222 6.98 14.90 -8.31
N ILE A 223 6.79 13.58 -8.16
CA ILE A 223 7.04 12.60 -9.24
C ILE A 223 6.28 12.96 -10.53
N SER A 224 5.08 13.52 -10.40
CA SER A 224 4.27 13.93 -11.56
C SER A 224 4.87 15.08 -12.37
N GLU A 225 5.86 15.78 -11.81
CA GLU A 225 6.51 16.95 -12.40
C GLU A 225 7.91 16.63 -12.97
N TRP A 226 8.40 15.39 -12.81
CA TRP A 226 9.75 15.01 -13.25
C TRP A 226 9.87 14.71 -14.74
N GLY A 227 8.80 14.93 -15.52
CA GLY A 227 8.81 14.77 -16.98
C GLY A 227 8.86 13.32 -17.47
N LEU A 228 8.51 12.37 -16.62
CA LEU A 228 8.44 10.95 -16.96
C LEU A 228 7.13 10.63 -17.70
N ASP A 229 7.17 9.72 -18.65
CA ASP A 229 5.97 9.25 -19.33
C ASP A 229 5.06 8.50 -18.37
N MET A 230 3.78 8.86 -18.42
CA MET A 230 2.78 8.35 -17.49
C MET A 230 1.63 7.63 -18.22
N SER A 231 1.20 6.52 -17.66
CA SER A 231 -0.01 5.78 -18.04
C SER A 231 -0.82 5.48 -16.78
N ASN A 232 -2.15 5.70 -16.84
CA ASN A 232 -3.05 5.39 -15.71
C ASN A 232 -2.62 5.96 -14.35
N LYS A 233 -1.98 7.13 -14.32
CA LYS A 233 -1.36 7.74 -13.13
C LYS A 233 -0.22 6.90 -12.53
N LYS A 234 0.47 6.15 -13.34
CA LYS A 234 1.67 5.37 -13.02
C LYS A 234 2.76 5.70 -14.02
N ILE A 235 4.01 5.41 -13.69
CA ILE A 235 5.15 5.66 -14.58
C ILE A 235 5.24 4.53 -15.60
N SER A 236 5.22 4.89 -16.88
CA SER A 236 5.42 3.94 -17.97
C SER A 236 6.86 3.44 -18.00
N VAL A 237 7.06 2.13 -18.12
CA VAL A 237 8.38 1.50 -18.18
C VAL A 237 8.43 0.47 -19.29
N ASP A 238 9.63 0.18 -19.82
CA ASP A 238 9.81 -1.01 -20.63
C ASP A 238 9.90 -2.27 -19.76
N THR A 239 9.46 -3.40 -20.29
CA THR A 239 9.38 -4.67 -19.54
C THR A 239 10.68 -5.48 -19.53
N GLU A 240 11.70 -5.05 -20.29
CA GLU A 240 13.00 -5.73 -20.34
C GLU A 240 13.88 -5.36 -19.13
N LYS A 241 13.83 -4.09 -18.71
CA LYS A 241 14.74 -3.54 -17.70
C LYS A 241 14.08 -2.58 -16.71
N PHE A 242 12.78 -2.31 -16.86
CA PHE A 242 11.99 -1.40 -16.01
C PHE A 242 12.55 0.03 -15.93
N GLU A 243 13.19 0.46 -17.02
CA GLU A 243 13.64 1.84 -17.18
C GLU A 243 12.46 2.71 -17.66
N THR A 244 12.40 3.94 -17.18
CA THR A 244 11.40 4.94 -17.59
C THR A 244 11.74 5.51 -18.97
N SER A 245 10.94 6.47 -19.47
CA SER A 245 11.29 7.27 -20.66
C SER A 245 12.62 8.03 -20.53
N THR A 246 13.09 8.21 -19.31
CA THR A 246 14.34 8.89 -18.98
C THR A 246 15.40 7.90 -18.56
N LYS A 247 16.52 7.87 -19.30
CA LYS A 247 17.63 6.92 -19.09
C LYS A 247 18.27 7.08 -17.70
N GLY A 248 18.50 5.95 -17.02
CA GLY A 248 19.08 5.92 -15.66
C GLY A 248 18.06 6.11 -14.55
N ILE A 249 16.78 6.30 -14.90
CA ILE A 249 15.68 6.33 -13.95
C ILE A 249 14.79 5.10 -14.16
N PHE A 250 14.64 4.32 -13.11
CA PHE A 250 13.87 3.07 -13.07
C PHE A 250 12.65 3.24 -12.18
N ALA A 251 11.54 2.57 -12.52
CA ALA A 251 10.36 2.53 -11.65
C ALA A 251 9.91 1.10 -11.44
N VAL A 252 9.75 0.70 -10.16
CA VAL A 252 9.44 -0.66 -9.75
C VAL A 252 8.32 -0.71 -8.71
N GLY A 253 7.57 -1.82 -8.66
CA GLY A 253 6.42 -1.97 -7.78
C GLY A 253 5.18 -1.23 -8.30
N ASP A 254 4.24 -0.90 -7.43
CA ASP A 254 2.91 -0.37 -7.81
C ASP A 254 2.95 1.01 -8.51
N ILE A 255 4.11 1.68 -8.48
CA ILE A 255 4.29 2.99 -9.13
C ILE A 255 4.38 2.89 -10.65
N ASN A 256 4.79 1.75 -11.20
CA ASN A 256 4.97 1.57 -12.63
C ASN A 256 3.74 0.99 -13.34
N ASP A 257 3.69 1.18 -14.66
CA ASP A 257 2.69 0.60 -15.54
C ASP A 257 3.33 0.04 -16.81
N TYR A 258 2.88 -1.15 -17.21
CA TYR A 258 3.27 -1.84 -18.44
C TYR A 258 2.21 -2.89 -18.82
N PRO A 259 2.15 -3.39 -20.07
CA PRO A 259 1.20 -4.42 -20.46
C PRO A 259 1.31 -5.69 -19.62
N GLY A 260 0.23 -6.09 -18.95
CA GLY A 260 0.20 -7.25 -18.05
C GLY A 260 0.63 -6.96 -16.61
N LYS A 261 0.77 -5.69 -16.21
CA LYS A 261 1.10 -5.30 -14.82
C LYS A 261 0.10 -5.84 -13.82
N LEU A 262 0.64 -6.45 -12.75
CA LEU A 262 -0.09 -6.81 -11.54
C LEU A 262 0.52 -6.06 -10.35
N ASP A 263 -0.33 -5.47 -9.50
CA ASP A 263 0.10 -4.77 -8.28
C ASP A 263 0.33 -5.79 -7.15
N LEU A 264 1.37 -6.62 -7.29
CA LEU A 264 1.78 -7.66 -6.34
C LEU A 264 3.22 -7.42 -5.87
N ILE A 265 3.50 -7.71 -4.61
CA ILE A 265 4.86 -7.65 -4.03
C ILE A 265 5.83 -8.52 -4.85
N LEU A 266 5.40 -9.72 -5.23
CA LEU A 266 6.18 -10.64 -6.06
C LEU A 266 6.61 -10.01 -7.39
N CYS A 267 5.71 -9.27 -8.07
CA CYS A 267 6.04 -8.59 -9.31
C CYS A 267 7.10 -7.51 -9.08
N GLY A 268 6.99 -6.74 -8.01
CA GLY A 268 7.97 -5.73 -7.62
C GLY A 268 9.37 -6.31 -7.39
N PHE A 269 9.51 -7.50 -6.83
CA PHE A 269 10.80 -8.19 -6.68
C PHE A 269 11.42 -8.56 -8.04
N HIS A 270 10.61 -9.10 -8.96
CA HIS A 270 11.06 -9.41 -10.30
C HIS A 270 11.51 -8.16 -11.06
N GLU A 271 10.70 -7.13 -11.04
CA GLU A 271 10.96 -5.83 -11.67
C GLU A 271 12.28 -5.23 -11.17
N THR A 272 12.47 -5.22 -9.84
CA THR A 272 13.69 -4.72 -9.20
C THR A 272 14.91 -5.52 -9.65
N THR A 273 14.80 -6.83 -9.78
CA THR A 273 15.90 -7.69 -10.21
C THR A 273 16.41 -7.31 -11.61
N LEU A 274 15.51 -7.09 -12.57
CA LEU A 274 15.89 -6.71 -13.93
C LEU A 274 16.42 -5.27 -13.99
N ALA A 275 15.78 -4.35 -13.27
CA ALA A 275 16.20 -2.95 -13.19
C ALA A 275 17.64 -2.81 -12.63
N VAL A 276 17.98 -3.55 -11.59
CA VAL A 276 19.33 -3.54 -10.98
C VAL A 276 20.38 -4.05 -11.96
N GLN A 277 20.08 -5.05 -12.78
CA GLN A 277 21.02 -5.54 -13.80
C GLN A 277 21.35 -4.45 -14.83
N GLU A 278 20.37 -3.68 -15.27
CA GLU A 278 20.60 -2.58 -16.20
C GLU A 278 21.31 -1.39 -15.53
N ALA A 279 20.94 -1.04 -14.31
CA ALA A 279 21.62 0.01 -13.55
C ALA A 279 23.11 -0.31 -13.35
N TYR A 280 23.45 -1.58 -13.11
CA TYR A 280 24.86 -2.01 -13.03
C TYR A 280 25.60 -1.80 -14.35
N ARG A 281 25.01 -2.23 -15.50
CA ARG A 281 25.63 -2.03 -16.83
C ARG A 281 25.92 -0.55 -17.10
N ARG A 282 24.99 0.32 -16.74
CA ARG A 282 25.14 1.78 -16.91
C ARG A 282 26.22 2.37 -16.03
N SER A 283 26.26 1.94 -14.77
CA SER A 283 27.23 2.45 -13.78
C SER A 283 28.65 1.96 -14.03
N ASN A 284 28.80 0.85 -14.78
CA ASN A 284 30.09 0.19 -15.05
C ASN A 284 30.21 -0.14 -16.55
N PRO A 285 30.34 0.88 -17.43
CA PRO A 285 30.43 0.66 -18.87
C PRO A 285 31.60 -0.25 -19.25
N GLY A 286 31.33 -1.25 -20.05
CA GLY A 286 32.34 -2.23 -20.50
C GLY A 286 32.61 -3.37 -19.54
N GLU A 287 32.07 -3.36 -18.33
CA GLU A 287 32.15 -4.47 -17.40
C GLU A 287 31.04 -5.50 -17.65
N ARG A 288 31.38 -6.77 -17.39
CA ARG A 288 30.38 -7.82 -17.40
C ARG A 288 29.49 -7.71 -16.15
N VAL A 289 28.18 -7.72 -16.33
CA VAL A 289 27.26 -7.80 -15.21
C VAL A 289 27.53 -9.07 -14.41
N PRO A 290 27.81 -8.97 -13.10
CA PRO A 290 28.02 -10.15 -12.27
C PRO A 290 26.72 -10.97 -12.21
N PHE A 291 26.81 -12.22 -12.65
CA PHE A 291 25.72 -13.19 -12.49
C PHE A 291 26.29 -14.45 -11.88
N GLY A 292 25.65 -14.92 -10.82
CA GLY A 292 26.05 -16.15 -10.15
C GLY A 292 24.99 -16.62 -9.16
N TYR A 293 25.01 -17.90 -8.85
CA TYR A 293 24.14 -18.44 -7.82
C TYR A 293 24.65 -18.07 -6.43
N THR A 294 23.75 -17.57 -5.57
CA THR A 294 24.07 -17.15 -4.19
C THR A 294 24.69 -18.29 -3.37
N THR A 295 24.28 -19.54 -3.61
CA THR A 295 24.79 -20.75 -2.96
C THR A 295 26.27 -21.03 -3.19
N SER A 296 26.88 -20.45 -4.22
CA SER A 296 28.32 -20.57 -4.53
C SER A 296 29.11 -19.28 -4.29
N ASN A 297 28.46 -18.22 -3.80
CA ASN A 297 29.08 -16.93 -3.55
C ASN A 297 29.61 -16.86 -2.11
N THR A 298 30.86 -17.25 -1.90
CA THR A 298 31.50 -17.28 -0.57
C THR A 298 31.60 -15.89 0.07
N LYS A 299 31.76 -14.81 -0.72
CA LYS A 299 31.76 -13.43 -0.19
C LYS A 299 30.41 -13.05 0.39
N LEU A 300 29.33 -13.39 -0.30
CA LEU A 300 27.98 -13.17 0.17
C LEU A 300 27.69 -14.03 1.42
N GLN A 301 28.06 -15.30 1.40
CA GLN A 301 27.90 -16.22 2.53
C GLN A 301 28.57 -15.70 3.80
N LYS A 302 29.82 -15.21 3.70
CA LYS A 302 30.53 -14.56 4.82
C LYS A 302 29.80 -13.31 5.30
N LYS A 303 29.31 -12.46 4.39
CA LYS A 303 28.57 -11.24 4.74
C LYS A 303 27.24 -11.55 5.47
N LEU A 304 26.60 -12.65 5.09
CA LEU A 304 25.36 -13.15 5.72
C LEU A 304 25.60 -13.98 6.99
N GLY A 305 26.86 -14.25 7.37
CA GLY A 305 27.20 -15.03 8.54
C GLY A 305 26.84 -16.51 8.45
N VAL A 306 26.68 -17.06 7.25
CA VAL A 306 26.36 -18.50 7.04
C VAL A 306 27.59 -19.38 6.81
N THR A 307 28.76 -18.78 6.66
CA THR A 307 30.08 -19.45 6.62
C THR A 307 31.11 -18.57 7.34
N ASP A 308 32.10 -19.22 7.92
CA ASP A 308 33.26 -18.57 8.58
C ASP A 308 34.16 -17.80 7.58
#